data_bbbdb5dd50cf933c559c15e071a64137
#
_entry.id   bbbdb5dd50cf933c559c15e071a64137
#
_cell.length_a   1.000
_cell.length_b   1.000
_cell.length_c   1.000
_cell.angle_alpha   90.00
_cell.angle_beta   90.00
_cell.angle_gamma   90.00
#
_symmetry.space_group_name_H-M   'P 1'
#
loop_
_entity.id
_entity.type
_entity.pdbx_description
1 polymer ?
#
loop_
_entity_poly.entity_id
_entity_poly.type
_entity_poly.pdbx_seq_one_letter_code
_entity_poly.pdbx_strand_id
1 'polypeptide(L)'
;VKILTLCGGSPMGPQIGSLEHGAHIIVGTPGRIRDHIGRGTINLSTVQTLVLDEADRMVDMGFYEEISGIVSACPKRRQTLLFSATYPDDIRKASAEFLRQPVEVKVEAQHDSGQIEQRFYEVSYDGRNAAVAQLLNHYKPVSTIAFCNTKIHCRELAAELRDQGFSALALYGELEQRERDEILVQFANQSCSVLVATDVAARGLDIQTLGAVINVDVSKDTEVHIHRIGRTGRGHDKGLALSLCAPNEKKWVKLIEDYQKGPVTWFDLATLEPAEGGPLQAPMVTLCIMGGKKDKLRPGDLLGALTGDVGLTKDQVGKISVFEFMTYVALERRMAKHAFSSLSNGNIKGRSFKM
;
A
#
# COMPACT_ATOMS: atom_id res chain seq x y z
N VAL A 1 12.33 -13.84 -18.79
CA VAL A 1 12.78 -13.86 -17.38
C VAL A 1 11.65 -14.46 -16.56
N LYS A 2 11.97 -15.44 -15.68
CA LYS A 2 11.00 -16.03 -14.75
C LYS A 2 11.21 -15.40 -13.37
N ILE A 3 10.15 -14.80 -12.84
CA ILE A 3 10.14 -14.16 -11.52
C ILE A 3 9.20 -14.97 -10.63
N LEU A 4 9.65 -15.29 -9.43
CA LEU A 4 8.83 -15.93 -8.39
C LEU A 4 8.69 -15.03 -7.18
N THR A 5 7.48 -14.99 -6.65
CA THR A 5 7.17 -14.27 -5.41
C THR A 5 6.98 -15.28 -4.27
N LEU A 6 7.76 -15.11 -3.19
CA LEU A 6 7.72 -15.97 -2.01
C LEU A 6 7.31 -15.14 -0.79
N CYS A 7 6.01 -15.05 -0.54
CA CYS A 7 5.47 -14.25 0.56
C CYS A 7 4.73 -15.12 1.58
N GLY A 8 4.76 -14.70 2.84
CA GLY A 8 3.91 -15.25 3.89
C GLY A 8 2.43 -15.05 3.57
N GLY A 9 1.54 -15.79 4.25
CA GLY A 9 0.10 -15.73 4.00
C GLY A 9 -0.38 -16.47 2.75
N SER A 10 0.49 -16.71 1.75
CA SER A 10 0.17 -17.52 0.58
C SER A 10 0.48 -19.01 0.81
N PRO A 11 -0.27 -19.96 0.18
CA PRO A 11 -0.04 -21.38 0.32
C PRO A 11 1.37 -21.79 -0.11
N MET A 12 2.03 -22.66 0.69
CA MET A 12 3.40 -23.12 0.45
C MET A 12 3.52 -24.01 -0.80
N GLY A 13 2.56 -24.93 -1.02
CA GLY A 13 2.61 -25.92 -2.10
C GLY A 13 2.81 -25.31 -3.49
N PRO A 14 2.02 -24.32 -3.93
CA PRO A 14 2.23 -23.64 -5.21
C PRO A 14 3.59 -22.97 -5.35
N GLN A 15 4.16 -22.46 -4.24
CA GLN A 15 5.50 -21.86 -4.25
C GLN A 15 6.57 -22.93 -4.46
N ILE A 16 6.45 -24.10 -3.79
CA ILE A 16 7.35 -25.24 -3.99
C ILE A 16 7.30 -25.71 -5.44
N GLY A 17 6.11 -26.01 -5.98
CA GLY A 17 5.97 -26.43 -7.37
C GLY A 17 6.50 -25.42 -8.39
N SER A 18 6.44 -24.12 -8.06
CA SER A 18 7.05 -23.09 -8.90
C SER A 18 8.57 -23.09 -8.84
N LEU A 19 9.15 -23.37 -7.66
CA LEU A 19 10.61 -23.43 -7.44
C LEU A 19 11.25 -24.62 -8.14
N GLU A 20 10.55 -25.76 -8.23
CA GLU A 20 11.03 -26.97 -8.95
C GLU A 20 11.39 -26.69 -10.42
N HIS A 21 10.71 -25.73 -11.03
CA HIS A 21 10.97 -25.31 -12.42
C HIS A 21 12.04 -24.22 -12.52
N GLY A 22 12.70 -23.87 -11.42
CA GLY A 22 13.70 -22.80 -11.32
C GLY A 22 13.13 -21.40 -11.52
N ALA A 23 13.88 -20.39 -11.12
CA ALA A 23 13.58 -18.97 -11.30
C ALA A 23 14.85 -18.17 -11.62
N HIS A 24 14.69 -17.06 -12.34
CA HIS A 24 15.78 -16.12 -12.60
C HIS A 24 15.86 -15.07 -11.50
N ILE A 25 14.70 -14.63 -11.01
CA ILE A 25 14.56 -13.65 -9.94
C ILE A 25 13.59 -14.21 -8.90
N ILE A 26 13.98 -14.14 -7.64
CA ILE A 26 13.14 -14.48 -6.50
C ILE A 26 12.94 -13.20 -5.69
N VAL A 27 11.68 -12.83 -5.46
CA VAL A 27 11.28 -11.72 -4.59
C VAL A 27 10.52 -12.31 -3.42
N GLY A 28 10.93 -12.02 -2.20
CA GLY A 28 10.25 -12.63 -1.05
C GLY A 28 10.46 -11.90 0.27
N THR A 29 9.61 -12.23 1.23
CA THR A 29 9.77 -11.78 2.61
C THR A 29 10.79 -12.65 3.34
N PRO A 30 11.61 -12.08 4.27
CA PRO A 30 12.67 -12.83 4.94
C PRO A 30 12.20 -14.14 5.58
N GLY A 31 11.12 -14.10 6.36
CA GLY A 31 10.59 -15.29 7.04
C GLY A 31 10.15 -16.40 6.08
N ARG A 32 9.53 -16.06 4.92
CA ARG A 32 9.11 -17.07 3.94
C ARG A 32 10.30 -17.68 3.19
N ILE A 33 11.32 -16.89 2.86
CA ILE A 33 12.55 -17.43 2.25
C ILE A 33 13.26 -18.35 3.24
N ARG A 34 13.33 -17.98 4.52
CA ARG A 34 13.90 -18.83 5.59
C ARG A 34 13.14 -20.16 5.74
N ASP A 35 11.81 -20.13 5.66
CA ASP A 35 10.98 -21.36 5.71
C ASP A 35 11.30 -22.29 4.51
N HIS A 36 11.44 -21.74 3.31
CA HIS A 36 11.88 -22.51 2.14
C HIS A 36 13.31 -23.07 2.29
N ILE A 37 14.24 -22.31 2.87
CA ILE A 37 15.60 -22.79 3.16
C ILE A 37 15.55 -23.94 4.15
N GLY A 38 14.82 -23.80 5.26
CA GLY A 38 14.68 -24.82 6.29
C GLY A 38 14.04 -26.13 5.77
N ARG A 39 13.18 -26.03 4.75
CA ARG A 39 12.55 -27.19 4.07
C ARG A 39 13.39 -27.75 2.94
N GLY A 40 14.50 -27.14 2.58
CA GLY A 40 15.30 -27.55 1.43
C GLY A 40 14.62 -27.39 0.07
N THR A 41 13.56 -26.57 -0.02
CA THR A 41 12.77 -26.36 -1.25
C THR A 41 13.28 -25.21 -2.10
N ILE A 42 14.28 -24.46 -1.62
CA ILE A 42 14.99 -23.41 -2.35
C ILE A 42 16.49 -23.66 -2.30
N ASN A 43 17.16 -23.48 -3.41
CA ASN A 43 18.61 -23.53 -3.49
C ASN A 43 19.17 -22.15 -3.85
N LEU A 44 19.88 -21.51 -2.92
CA LEU A 44 20.48 -20.19 -3.10
C LEU A 44 21.97 -20.26 -3.45
N SER A 45 22.57 -21.44 -3.62
CA SER A 45 24.03 -21.63 -3.85
C SER A 45 24.55 -21.00 -5.15
N THR A 46 23.66 -20.64 -6.07
CA THR A 46 24.01 -20.04 -7.37
C THR A 46 23.60 -18.57 -7.48
N VAL A 47 23.13 -17.95 -6.39
CA VAL A 47 22.73 -16.53 -6.37
C VAL A 47 23.92 -15.65 -6.67
N GLN A 48 23.81 -14.84 -7.71
CA GLN A 48 24.84 -13.89 -8.12
C GLN A 48 24.63 -12.49 -7.53
N THR A 49 23.37 -12.12 -7.29
CA THR A 49 23.01 -10.82 -6.74
C THR A 49 21.96 -10.98 -5.64
N LEU A 50 22.24 -10.43 -4.47
CA LEU A 50 21.33 -10.33 -3.35
C LEU A 50 20.93 -8.86 -3.17
N VAL A 51 19.63 -8.58 -3.09
CA VAL A 51 19.10 -7.24 -2.85
C VAL A 51 18.35 -7.25 -1.51
N LEU A 52 18.72 -6.36 -0.62
CA LEU A 52 18.04 -6.07 0.63
C LEU A 52 17.38 -4.70 0.48
N ASP A 53 16.07 -4.66 0.34
CA ASP A 53 15.30 -3.44 0.15
C ASP A 53 14.53 -3.07 1.43
N GLU A 54 14.41 -1.78 1.74
CA GLU A 54 13.89 -1.27 3.01
C GLU A 54 14.59 -1.93 4.23
N ALA A 55 15.93 -1.97 4.22
CA ALA A 55 16.72 -2.70 5.23
C ALA A 55 16.49 -2.18 6.66
N ASP A 56 16.34 -0.86 6.85
CA ASP A 56 15.96 -0.23 8.11
C ASP A 56 14.65 -0.84 8.65
N ARG A 57 13.68 -1.00 7.82
CA ARG A 57 12.38 -1.57 8.19
C ARG A 57 12.47 -3.04 8.56
N MET A 58 13.27 -3.80 7.82
CA MET A 58 13.45 -5.22 8.13
C MET A 58 14.10 -5.42 9.49
N VAL A 59 15.08 -4.58 9.83
CA VAL A 59 15.76 -4.62 11.14
C VAL A 59 14.80 -4.17 12.27
N ASP A 60 14.08 -3.07 12.08
CA ASP A 60 13.06 -2.59 13.05
C ASP A 60 11.99 -3.64 13.35
N MET A 61 11.63 -4.46 12.38
CA MET A 61 10.68 -5.55 12.52
C MET A 61 11.29 -6.82 13.15
N GLY A 62 12.57 -6.81 13.48
CA GLY A 62 13.27 -7.93 14.10
C GLY A 62 13.67 -9.05 13.14
N PHE A 63 13.70 -8.80 11.82
CA PHE A 63 14.08 -9.82 10.81
C PHE A 63 15.59 -9.99 10.63
N TYR A 64 16.41 -9.47 11.54
CA TYR A 64 17.86 -9.55 11.42
C TYR A 64 18.38 -11.00 11.28
N GLU A 65 17.89 -11.90 12.13
CA GLU A 65 18.28 -13.33 12.12
C GLU A 65 17.86 -14.04 10.83
N GLU A 66 16.66 -13.72 10.31
CA GLU A 66 16.20 -14.27 9.05
C GLU A 66 17.07 -13.80 7.88
N ILE A 67 17.40 -12.51 7.85
CA ILE A 67 18.27 -11.93 6.82
C ILE A 67 19.68 -12.55 6.90
N SER A 68 20.26 -12.63 8.09
CA SER A 68 21.59 -13.23 8.32
C SER A 68 21.61 -14.69 7.83
N GLY A 69 20.55 -15.46 8.11
CA GLY A 69 20.42 -16.82 7.61
C GLY A 69 20.29 -16.93 6.09
N ILE A 70 19.60 -15.99 5.44
CA ILE A 70 19.52 -15.93 3.97
C ILE A 70 20.87 -15.57 3.36
N VAL A 71 21.52 -14.55 3.91
CA VAL A 71 22.88 -14.11 3.51
C VAL A 71 23.88 -15.26 3.58
N SER A 72 23.81 -16.05 4.66
CA SER A 72 24.69 -17.21 4.89
C SER A 72 24.43 -18.36 3.92
N ALA A 73 23.21 -18.53 3.44
CA ALA A 73 22.84 -19.54 2.45
C ALA A 73 23.24 -19.15 1.00
N CYS A 74 23.59 -17.91 0.77
CA CYS A 74 24.07 -17.41 -0.52
C CYS A 74 25.59 -17.55 -0.67
N PRO A 75 26.14 -17.66 -1.92
CA PRO A 75 27.58 -17.70 -2.15
C PRO A 75 28.29 -16.49 -1.54
N LYS A 76 29.48 -16.71 -1.01
CA LYS A 76 30.34 -15.62 -0.53
C LYS A 76 30.74 -14.65 -1.66
N ARG A 77 30.90 -15.14 -2.87
CA ARG A 77 31.21 -14.33 -4.06
C ARG A 77 29.89 -13.99 -4.77
N ARG A 78 29.28 -12.89 -4.37
CA ARG A 78 28.05 -12.32 -4.96
C ARG A 78 28.12 -10.80 -4.93
N GLN A 79 27.33 -10.13 -5.72
CA GLN A 79 26.98 -8.73 -5.50
C GLN A 79 25.91 -8.64 -4.41
N THR A 80 26.09 -7.72 -3.46
CA THR A 80 25.05 -7.43 -2.48
C THR A 80 24.70 -5.95 -2.56
N LEU A 81 23.42 -5.65 -2.73
CA LEU A 81 22.87 -4.30 -2.76
C LEU A 81 21.97 -4.13 -1.54
N LEU A 82 22.16 -3.05 -0.80
CA LEU A 82 21.35 -2.70 0.36
C LEU A 82 20.76 -1.31 0.13
N PHE A 83 19.43 -1.25 0.13
CA PHE A 83 18.68 -0.02 0.03
C PHE A 83 18.00 0.25 1.37
N SER A 84 18.13 1.49 1.85
CA SER A 84 17.57 1.92 3.12
C SER A 84 17.24 3.41 3.04
N ALA A 85 16.12 3.83 3.59
CA ALA A 85 15.78 5.25 3.68
C ALA A 85 16.58 5.94 4.79
N THR A 86 16.90 5.20 5.85
CA THR A 86 17.64 5.67 7.02
C THR A 86 18.88 4.79 7.25
N TYR A 87 19.86 5.31 7.98
CA TYR A 87 21.11 4.60 8.23
C TYR A 87 21.52 4.63 9.70
N PRO A 88 20.65 4.13 10.63
CA PRO A 88 20.96 4.05 12.04
C PRO A 88 22.09 3.04 12.32
N ASP A 89 22.56 3.00 13.56
CA ASP A 89 23.70 2.15 13.94
C ASP A 89 23.48 0.65 13.70
N ASP A 90 22.24 0.18 13.84
CA ASP A 90 21.89 -1.22 13.58
C ASP A 90 21.98 -1.57 12.09
N ILE A 91 21.56 -0.64 11.20
CA ILE A 91 21.75 -0.80 9.74
C ILE A 91 23.21 -0.71 9.38
N ARG A 92 24.00 0.14 10.06
CA ARG A 92 25.44 0.22 9.85
C ARG A 92 26.13 -1.10 10.22
N LYS A 93 25.75 -1.75 11.33
CA LYS A 93 26.23 -3.08 11.72
C LYS A 93 25.84 -4.14 10.70
N ALA A 94 24.55 -4.19 10.30
CA ALA A 94 24.06 -5.11 9.28
C ALA A 94 24.80 -4.92 7.94
N SER A 95 25.02 -3.68 7.53
CA SER A 95 25.77 -3.34 6.32
C SER A 95 27.23 -3.86 6.40
N ALA A 96 27.91 -3.67 7.51
CA ALA A 96 29.27 -4.15 7.70
C ALA A 96 29.38 -5.68 7.65
N GLU A 97 28.34 -6.40 8.08
CA GLU A 97 28.29 -7.87 8.05
C GLU A 97 27.93 -8.42 6.66
N PHE A 98 26.96 -7.81 5.98
CA PHE A 98 26.38 -8.36 4.76
C PHE A 98 27.04 -7.87 3.47
N LEU A 99 27.68 -6.68 3.50
CA LEU A 99 28.34 -6.07 2.35
C LEU A 99 29.85 -6.28 2.40
N ARG A 100 30.46 -6.25 1.23
CA ARG A 100 31.91 -6.32 1.07
C ARG A 100 32.38 -5.10 0.31
N GLN A 101 33.23 -4.28 0.96
CA GLN A 101 33.77 -3.04 0.40
C GLN A 101 32.64 -2.21 -0.29
N PRO A 102 31.59 -1.86 0.44
CA PRO A 102 30.45 -1.20 -0.16
C PRO A 102 30.82 0.20 -0.67
N VAL A 103 30.25 0.56 -1.82
CA VAL A 103 30.20 1.96 -2.26
C VAL A 103 28.92 2.55 -1.73
N GLU A 104 29.01 3.57 -0.91
CA GLU A 104 27.87 4.28 -0.37
C GLU A 104 27.45 5.37 -1.36
N VAL A 105 26.19 5.31 -1.79
CA VAL A 105 25.54 6.34 -2.62
C VAL A 105 24.43 6.95 -1.80
N LYS A 106 24.60 8.21 -1.40
CA LYS A 106 23.54 9.00 -0.73
C LYS A 106 22.83 9.83 -1.77
N VAL A 107 21.52 9.62 -1.87
CA VAL A 107 20.63 10.54 -2.56
C VAL A 107 20.07 11.46 -1.47
N GLU A 108 20.44 12.74 -1.52
CA GLU A 108 19.73 13.71 -0.68
C GLU A 108 18.26 13.63 -1.05
N ALA A 109 17.43 13.26 -0.09
CA ALA A 109 16.00 13.38 -0.26
C ALA A 109 15.69 14.88 -0.40
N GLN A 110 15.73 15.37 -1.63
CA GLN A 110 15.08 16.61 -1.97
C GLN A 110 13.58 16.39 -1.80
N HIS A 111 13.12 16.30 -0.56
CA HIS A 111 11.77 16.66 -0.27
C HIS A 111 11.74 18.18 -0.51
N ASP A 112 11.43 18.56 -1.74
CA ASP A 112 11.04 19.94 -2.00
C ASP A 112 9.93 20.23 -1.01
N SER A 113 10.28 20.95 0.06
CA SER A 113 9.35 21.36 1.13
C SER A 113 8.14 22.12 0.57
N GLY A 114 8.18 22.46 -0.72
CA GLY A 114 7.09 23.08 -1.47
C GLY A 114 6.12 22.10 -2.15
N GLN A 115 6.44 20.80 -2.24
CA GLN A 115 5.55 19.83 -2.93
C GLN A 115 4.48 19.24 -2.01
N ILE A 116 4.72 19.16 -0.69
CA ILE A 116 3.74 18.66 0.28
C ILE A 116 3.32 19.77 1.21
N GLU A 117 2.07 20.19 1.08
CA GLU A 117 1.47 21.13 2.02
C GLU A 117 1.08 20.40 3.30
N GLN A 118 1.70 20.74 4.42
CA GLN A 118 1.43 20.14 5.72
C GLN A 118 0.56 21.09 6.56
N ARG A 119 -0.57 20.56 7.07
CA ARG A 119 -1.50 21.28 7.94
C ARG A 119 -1.73 20.50 9.22
N PHE A 120 -1.55 21.13 10.36
CA PHE A 120 -1.78 20.54 11.67
C PHE A 120 -3.03 21.13 12.31
N TYR A 121 -3.80 20.28 12.96
CA TYR A 121 -5.04 20.64 13.65
C TYR A 121 -5.00 20.12 15.09
N GLU A 122 -5.28 21.00 16.06
CA GLU A 122 -5.44 20.58 17.43
C GLU A 122 -6.83 19.98 17.63
N VAL A 123 -6.91 18.80 18.21
CA VAL A 123 -8.15 18.04 18.39
C VAL A 123 -8.07 17.21 19.67
N SER A 124 -9.20 17.07 20.38
CA SER A 124 -9.29 16.10 21.49
C SER A 124 -9.20 14.67 20.97
N TYR A 125 -8.79 13.74 21.83
CA TYR A 125 -8.68 12.34 21.45
C TYR A 125 -10.00 11.77 20.90
N ASP A 126 -11.11 12.07 21.56
CA ASP A 126 -12.46 11.59 21.18
C ASP A 126 -13.02 12.34 19.94
N GLY A 127 -12.46 13.49 19.59
CA GLY A 127 -12.90 14.29 18.44
C GLY A 127 -12.26 13.89 17.11
N ARG A 128 -11.30 12.98 17.09
CA ARG A 128 -10.49 12.68 15.90
C ARG A 128 -11.33 12.12 14.74
N ASN A 129 -12.22 11.18 15.00
CA ASN A 129 -13.03 10.57 13.95
C ASN A 129 -13.92 11.61 13.27
N ALA A 130 -14.56 12.48 14.04
CA ALA A 130 -15.34 13.58 13.52
C ALA A 130 -14.49 14.58 12.72
N ALA A 131 -13.27 14.88 13.20
CA ALA A 131 -12.33 15.74 12.50
C ALA A 131 -11.89 15.17 11.16
N VAL A 132 -11.63 13.83 11.06
CA VAL A 132 -11.32 13.18 9.78
C VAL A 132 -12.46 13.35 8.80
N ALA A 133 -13.71 13.12 9.21
CA ALA A 133 -14.88 13.30 8.35
C ALA A 133 -15.03 14.76 7.89
N GLN A 134 -14.77 15.74 8.77
CA GLN A 134 -14.77 17.17 8.45
C GLN A 134 -13.70 17.52 7.42
N LEU A 135 -12.45 17.04 7.60
CA LEU A 135 -11.36 17.24 6.65
C LEU A 135 -11.70 16.64 5.28
N LEU A 136 -12.23 15.42 5.24
CA LEU A 136 -12.63 14.75 4.00
C LEU A 136 -13.76 15.50 3.27
N ASN A 137 -14.72 16.03 4.01
CA ASN A 137 -15.83 16.84 3.44
C ASN A 137 -15.36 18.20 2.93
N HIS A 138 -14.37 18.81 3.57
CA HIS A 138 -13.84 20.10 3.17
C HIS A 138 -12.92 19.99 1.94
N TYR A 139 -11.89 19.13 2.01
CA TYR A 139 -10.87 19.01 0.95
C TYR A 139 -11.29 18.13 -0.22
N LYS A 140 -12.21 17.22 -0.03
CA LYS A 140 -12.70 16.24 -1.02
C LYS A 140 -11.58 15.56 -1.84
N PRO A 141 -10.54 15.03 -1.21
CA PRO A 141 -9.47 14.35 -1.94
C PRO A 141 -10.00 13.07 -2.59
N VAL A 142 -9.65 12.85 -3.86
CA VAL A 142 -10.13 11.67 -4.63
C VAL A 142 -9.63 10.35 -4.02
N SER A 143 -8.43 10.37 -3.45
CA SER A 143 -7.81 9.23 -2.78
C SER A 143 -7.07 9.68 -1.54
N THR A 144 -7.32 9.00 -0.41
CA THR A 144 -6.75 9.34 0.89
C THR A 144 -6.26 8.09 1.61
N ILE A 145 -5.09 8.18 2.25
CA ILE A 145 -4.74 7.25 3.33
C ILE A 145 -4.86 7.99 4.66
N ALA A 146 -5.62 7.40 5.60
CA ALA A 146 -5.76 7.85 6.97
C ALA A 146 -4.98 6.90 7.90
N PHE A 147 -3.90 7.38 8.52
CA PHE A 147 -3.03 6.58 9.36
C PHE A 147 -3.48 6.58 10.81
N CYS A 148 -3.75 5.39 11.37
CA CYS A 148 -4.03 5.14 12.78
C CYS A 148 -2.91 4.33 13.42
N ASN A 149 -2.64 4.57 14.70
CA ASN A 149 -1.61 3.83 15.45
C ASN A 149 -2.07 2.42 15.83
N THR A 150 -3.38 2.15 15.92
CA THR A 150 -3.92 0.86 16.34
C THR A 150 -4.91 0.29 15.34
N LYS A 151 -4.99 -1.05 15.27
CA LYS A 151 -5.99 -1.76 14.46
C LYS A 151 -7.43 -1.49 14.88
N ILE A 152 -7.65 -1.32 16.19
CA ILE A 152 -9.00 -1.05 16.73
C ILE A 152 -9.48 0.28 16.19
N HIS A 153 -8.71 1.34 16.37
CA HIS A 153 -9.03 2.67 15.87
C HIS A 153 -9.19 2.68 14.34
N CYS A 154 -8.33 1.93 13.61
CA CYS A 154 -8.42 1.77 12.16
C CYS A 154 -9.79 1.19 11.73
N ARG A 155 -10.29 0.17 12.42
CA ARG A 155 -11.59 -0.46 12.15
C ARG A 155 -12.77 0.44 12.49
N GLU A 156 -12.72 1.08 13.66
CA GLU A 156 -13.76 1.99 14.15
C GLU A 156 -13.91 3.18 13.23
N LEU A 157 -12.82 3.88 12.90
CA LEU A 157 -12.83 5.02 11.99
C LEU A 157 -13.38 4.64 10.61
N ALA A 158 -12.94 3.49 10.05
CA ALA A 158 -13.45 3.05 8.75
C ALA A 158 -14.96 2.71 8.79
N ALA A 159 -15.47 2.18 9.91
CA ALA A 159 -16.89 1.92 10.10
C ALA A 159 -17.69 3.23 10.18
N GLU A 160 -17.27 4.16 11.03
CA GLU A 160 -17.91 5.46 11.18
C GLU A 160 -17.94 6.27 9.88
N LEU A 161 -16.84 6.24 9.11
CA LEU A 161 -16.80 6.90 7.80
C LEU A 161 -17.79 6.27 6.80
N ARG A 162 -17.94 4.95 6.80
CA ARG A 162 -18.95 4.27 5.95
C ARG A 162 -20.37 4.64 6.35
N ASP A 163 -20.65 4.70 7.65
CA ASP A 163 -21.97 5.11 8.17
C ASP A 163 -22.33 6.54 7.76
N GLN A 164 -21.32 7.40 7.60
CA GLN A 164 -21.46 8.75 7.08
C GLN A 164 -21.48 8.84 5.54
N GLY A 165 -21.40 7.70 4.84
CA GLY A 165 -21.51 7.64 3.39
C GLY A 165 -20.18 7.72 2.62
N PHE A 166 -19.01 7.70 3.29
CA PHE A 166 -17.74 7.62 2.59
C PHE A 166 -17.44 6.20 2.10
N SER A 167 -16.74 6.08 0.97
CA SER A 167 -16.18 4.81 0.51
C SER A 167 -14.87 4.52 1.27
N ALA A 168 -14.96 3.93 2.47
CA ALA A 168 -13.83 3.70 3.35
C ALA A 168 -13.56 2.20 3.60
N LEU A 169 -12.29 1.79 3.55
CA LEU A 169 -11.82 0.45 3.86
C LEU A 169 -10.72 0.51 4.94
N ALA A 170 -10.64 -0.54 5.78
CA ALA A 170 -9.64 -0.66 6.82
C ALA A 170 -8.55 -1.68 6.44
N LEU A 171 -7.27 -1.30 6.57
CA LEU A 171 -6.11 -2.13 6.27
C LEU A 171 -5.21 -2.26 7.52
N TYR A 172 -5.11 -3.46 8.08
CA TYR A 172 -4.31 -3.75 9.28
C TYR A 172 -3.66 -5.13 9.21
N GLY A 173 -2.70 -5.40 10.12
CA GLY A 173 -1.77 -6.53 9.99
C GLY A 173 -2.39 -7.92 10.09
N GLU A 174 -3.53 -8.09 10.79
CA GLU A 174 -4.15 -9.41 11.02
C GLU A 174 -5.18 -9.81 9.96
N LEU A 175 -5.39 -8.99 8.92
CA LEU A 175 -6.18 -9.39 7.77
C LEU A 175 -5.53 -10.58 7.06
N GLU A 176 -6.36 -11.53 6.63
CA GLU A 176 -5.89 -12.58 5.73
C GLU A 176 -5.34 -11.98 4.43
N GLN A 177 -4.36 -12.66 3.84
CA GLN A 177 -3.71 -12.14 2.62
C GLN A 177 -4.71 -11.87 1.51
N ARG A 178 -5.73 -12.70 1.38
CA ARG A 178 -6.80 -12.51 0.39
C ARG A 178 -7.59 -11.22 0.63
N GLU A 179 -8.02 -10.98 1.87
CA GLU A 179 -8.75 -9.75 2.23
C GLU A 179 -7.89 -8.51 1.98
N ARG A 180 -6.60 -8.60 2.34
CA ARG A 180 -5.64 -7.54 2.08
C ARG A 180 -5.51 -7.23 0.59
N ASP A 181 -5.37 -8.26 -0.25
CA ASP A 181 -5.26 -8.11 -1.70
C ASP A 181 -6.55 -7.47 -2.28
N GLU A 182 -7.72 -7.89 -1.81
CA GLU A 182 -9.02 -7.34 -2.24
C GLU A 182 -9.16 -5.85 -1.88
N ILE A 183 -8.76 -5.45 -0.67
CA ILE A 183 -8.76 -4.04 -0.22
C ILE A 183 -7.83 -3.21 -1.09
N LEU A 184 -6.61 -3.70 -1.32
CA LEU A 184 -5.62 -2.98 -2.12
C LEU A 184 -6.02 -2.85 -3.59
N VAL A 185 -6.64 -3.87 -4.15
CA VAL A 185 -7.19 -3.81 -5.52
C VAL A 185 -8.30 -2.76 -5.60
N GLN A 186 -9.23 -2.73 -4.64
CA GLN A 186 -10.31 -1.74 -4.62
C GLN A 186 -9.77 -0.31 -4.49
N PHE A 187 -8.76 -0.10 -3.64
CA PHE A 187 -8.13 1.20 -3.49
C PHE A 187 -7.36 1.62 -4.76
N ALA A 188 -6.55 0.72 -5.33
CA ALA A 188 -5.85 0.96 -6.59
C ALA A 188 -6.78 1.18 -7.79
N ASN A 189 -7.98 0.64 -7.73
CA ASN A 189 -9.04 0.81 -8.72
C ASN A 189 -9.88 2.07 -8.51
N GLN A 190 -9.57 2.92 -7.53
CA GLN A 190 -10.36 4.09 -7.14
C GLN A 190 -11.83 3.75 -6.80
N SER A 191 -12.07 2.53 -6.29
CA SER A 191 -13.39 2.08 -5.83
C SER A 191 -13.58 2.32 -4.32
N CYS A 192 -12.50 2.73 -3.67
CA CYS A 192 -12.44 3.20 -2.29
C CYS A 192 -11.71 4.54 -2.28
N SER A 193 -12.31 5.57 -1.69
CA SER A 193 -11.73 6.92 -1.61
C SER A 193 -10.87 7.11 -0.35
N VAL A 194 -11.13 6.34 0.71
CA VAL A 194 -10.41 6.44 1.98
C VAL A 194 -9.92 5.07 2.44
N LEU A 195 -8.61 4.90 2.47
CA LEU A 195 -7.98 3.73 3.07
C LEU A 195 -7.52 4.10 4.49
N VAL A 196 -8.18 3.58 5.50
CA VAL A 196 -7.75 3.72 6.89
C VAL A 196 -6.74 2.63 7.20
N ALA A 197 -5.52 2.96 7.58
CA ALA A 197 -4.45 1.97 7.68
C ALA A 197 -3.55 2.16 8.90
N THR A 198 -2.99 1.05 9.39
CA THR A 198 -1.85 1.09 10.29
C THR A 198 -0.55 1.15 9.50
N ASP A 199 0.52 1.72 10.08
CA ASP A 199 1.83 1.83 9.39
C ASP A 199 2.32 0.50 8.86
N VAL A 200 2.25 -0.55 9.68
CA VAL A 200 2.70 -1.90 9.31
C VAL A 200 1.97 -2.43 8.08
N ALA A 201 0.67 -2.18 8.02
CA ALA A 201 -0.15 -2.67 6.92
C ALA A 201 0.01 -1.84 5.63
N ALA A 202 0.29 -0.55 5.75
CA ALA A 202 0.48 0.37 4.63
C ALA A 202 1.91 0.34 4.05
N ARG A 203 2.84 -0.38 4.68
CA ARG A 203 4.22 -0.52 4.18
C ARG A 203 4.27 -1.30 2.88
N GLY A 204 5.19 -0.92 2.00
CA GLY A 204 5.39 -1.59 0.71
C GLY A 204 4.24 -1.44 -0.28
N LEU A 205 3.24 -0.60 0.02
CA LEU A 205 2.17 -0.33 -0.91
C LEU A 205 2.70 0.53 -2.06
N ASP A 206 2.67 -0.02 -3.26
CA ASP A 206 2.84 0.73 -4.49
C ASP A 206 1.53 1.46 -4.80
N ILE A 207 1.30 2.56 -4.08
CA ILE A 207 0.15 3.41 -4.31
C ILE A 207 0.60 4.60 -5.15
N GLN A 208 -0.10 4.81 -6.25
CA GLN A 208 0.06 6.01 -7.06
C GLN A 208 -0.18 7.24 -6.20
N THR A 209 0.26 8.39 -6.66
CA THR A 209 0.15 9.66 -5.94
C THR A 209 -1.24 9.84 -5.31
N LEU A 210 -1.27 10.01 -3.98
CA LEU A 210 -2.49 10.23 -3.23
C LEU A 210 -2.88 11.71 -3.28
N GLY A 211 -4.19 11.97 -3.30
CA GLY A 211 -4.73 13.32 -3.16
C GLY A 211 -4.46 13.88 -1.77
N ALA A 212 -4.54 13.05 -0.72
CA ALA A 212 -4.20 13.46 0.64
C ALA A 212 -3.68 12.29 1.49
N VAL A 213 -2.91 12.66 2.51
CA VAL A 213 -2.57 11.81 3.67
C VAL A 213 -3.16 12.46 4.91
N ILE A 214 -3.84 11.67 5.75
CA ILE A 214 -4.33 12.11 7.05
C ILE A 214 -3.60 11.32 8.14
N ASN A 215 -2.80 11.99 8.97
CA ASN A 215 -2.29 11.41 10.21
C ASN A 215 -3.36 11.58 11.28
N VAL A 216 -4.22 10.56 11.46
CA VAL A 216 -5.25 10.55 12.50
C VAL A 216 -4.60 10.56 13.86
N ASP A 217 -3.52 9.81 13.99
CA ASP A 217 -2.63 9.78 15.14
C ASP A 217 -1.24 10.28 14.73
N VAL A 218 -0.71 11.27 15.44
CA VAL A 218 0.68 11.72 15.24
C VAL A 218 1.63 10.58 15.55
N SER A 219 2.59 10.32 14.67
CA SER A 219 3.64 9.34 14.94
C SER A 219 4.59 9.85 16.02
N LYS A 220 5.02 8.95 16.90
CA LYS A 220 6.10 9.22 17.87
C LYS A 220 7.47 9.24 17.21
N ASP A 221 7.58 8.61 16.06
CA ASP A 221 8.77 8.51 15.24
C ASP A 221 8.65 9.47 14.04
N THR A 222 9.59 10.40 13.94
CA THR A 222 9.63 11.41 12.88
C THR A 222 9.83 10.82 11.49
N GLU A 223 10.60 9.75 11.36
CA GLU A 223 10.82 9.07 10.09
C GLU A 223 9.54 8.42 9.58
N VAL A 224 8.77 7.81 10.48
CA VAL A 224 7.43 7.28 10.15
C VAL A 224 6.52 8.40 9.65
N HIS A 225 6.54 9.58 10.29
CA HIS A 225 5.79 10.74 9.82
C HIS A 225 6.18 11.12 8.39
N ILE A 226 7.48 11.25 8.11
CA ILE A 226 7.99 11.58 6.77
C ILE A 226 7.59 10.52 5.74
N HIS A 227 7.68 9.24 6.07
CA HIS A 227 7.27 8.14 5.20
C HIS A 227 5.75 8.12 4.93
N ARG A 228 4.93 8.54 5.91
CA ARG A 228 3.48 8.69 5.72
C ARG A 228 3.16 9.81 4.75
N ILE A 229 3.68 11.01 4.99
CA ILE A 229 3.41 12.17 4.14
C ILE A 229 4.00 12.01 2.74
N GLY A 230 5.13 11.32 2.59
CA GLY A 230 5.73 10.98 1.29
C GLY A 230 4.90 10.02 0.42
N ARG A 231 3.68 9.63 0.85
CA ARG A 231 2.70 8.93 -0.01
C ARG A 231 1.93 9.89 -0.90
N THR A 232 1.98 11.18 -0.65
CA THR A 232 1.42 12.24 -1.51
C THR A 232 2.54 13.14 -2.04
N GLY A 233 2.25 14.05 -2.97
CA GLY A 233 3.23 15.00 -3.51
C GLY A 233 4.33 14.36 -4.34
N ARG A 234 4.05 13.31 -5.11
CA ARG A 234 5.02 12.67 -5.99
C ARG A 234 4.96 13.24 -7.41
N GLY A 235 6.12 13.38 -8.04
CA GLY A 235 6.22 13.93 -9.39
C GLY A 235 6.02 15.45 -9.38
N HIS A 236 5.10 15.95 -10.17
CA HIS A 236 4.77 17.39 -10.27
C HIS A 236 3.50 17.80 -9.52
N ASP A 237 2.81 16.86 -8.90
CA ASP A 237 1.56 17.12 -8.19
C ASP A 237 1.81 17.61 -6.77
N LYS A 238 1.08 18.64 -6.34
CA LYS A 238 1.09 19.11 -4.95
C LYS A 238 0.38 18.07 -4.06
N GLY A 239 1.05 17.66 -2.99
CA GLY A 239 0.50 16.76 -1.99
C GLY A 239 -0.13 17.51 -0.82
N LEU A 240 -1.14 16.93 -0.19
CA LEU A 240 -1.78 17.45 1.01
C LEU A 240 -1.58 16.46 2.16
N ALA A 241 -0.97 16.92 3.26
CA ALA A 241 -0.77 16.16 4.47
C ALA A 241 -1.46 16.86 5.66
N LEU A 242 -2.46 16.19 6.23
CA LEU A 242 -3.29 16.70 7.32
C LEU A 242 -2.98 15.91 8.59
N SER A 243 -2.64 16.57 9.68
CA SER A 243 -2.25 15.90 10.92
C SER A 243 -3.12 16.36 12.08
N LEU A 244 -3.75 15.40 12.76
CA LEU A 244 -4.56 15.64 13.97
C LEU A 244 -3.69 15.40 15.20
N CYS A 245 -3.63 16.37 16.08
CA CYS A 245 -2.75 16.36 17.25
C CYS A 245 -3.55 16.65 18.53
N ALA A 246 -3.52 15.72 19.47
CA ALA A 246 -4.05 16.00 20.80
C ALA A 246 -3.06 16.87 21.61
N PRO A 247 -3.54 17.62 22.62
CA PRO A 247 -2.69 18.53 23.40
C PRO A 247 -1.45 17.87 23.99
N ASN A 248 -1.56 16.61 24.45
CA ASN A 248 -0.47 15.83 25.04
C ASN A 248 0.53 15.27 24.01
N GLU A 249 0.21 15.36 22.70
CA GLU A 249 1.05 14.88 21.61
C GLU A 249 1.91 16.00 20.98
N LYS A 250 1.74 17.27 21.38
CA LYS A 250 2.53 18.40 20.89
C LYS A 250 4.05 18.17 20.99
N LYS A 251 4.49 17.38 21.95
CA LYS A 251 5.89 16.97 22.07
C LYS A 251 6.40 16.19 20.85
N TRP A 252 5.55 15.39 20.22
CA TRP A 252 5.91 14.64 19.00
C TRP A 252 5.95 15.57 17.77
N VAL A 253 5.04 16.54 17.72
CA VAL A 253 5.08 17.59 16.68
C VAL A 253 6.36 18.39 16.79
N LYS A 254 6.83 18.70 18.01
CA LYS A 254 8.12 19.38 18.23
C LYS A 254 9.30 18.59 17.65
N LEU A 255 9.31 17.28 17.78
CA LEU A 255 10.35 16.44 17.16
C LEU A 255 10.29 16.48 15.62
N ILE A 256 9.09 16.57 15.04
CA ILE A 256 8.90 16.73 13.59
C ILE A 256 9.47 18.10 13.15
N GLU A 257 9.17 19.19 13.87
CA GLU A 257 9.70 20.53 13.58
C GLU A 257 11.24 20.54 13.62
N ASP A 258 11.82 19.92 14.65
CA ASP A 258 13.27 19.87 14.82
C ASP A 258 13.93 19.06 13.68
N TYR A 259 13.29 17.97 13.24
CA TYR A 259 13.76 17.15 12.12
C TYR A 259 13.66 17.90 10.78
N GLN A 260 12.54 18.57 10.54
CA GLN A 260 12.29 19.34 9.30
C GLN A 260 13.00 20.70 9.30
N LYS A 261 13.64 21.08 10.41
CA LYS A 261 14.32 22.37 10.61
C LYS A 261 13.40 23.59 10.37
N GLY A 262 12.13 23.45 10.70
CA GLY A 262 11.15 24.50 10.50
C GLY A 262 9.85 24.25 11.27
N PRO A 263 9.10 25.32 11.61
CA PRO A 263 7.83 25.18 12.31
C PRO A 263 6.76 24.55 11.42
N VAL A 264 5.85 23.81 12.04
CA VAL A 264 4.63 23.34 11.38
C VAL A 264 3.58 24.45 11.36
N THR A 265 2.67 24.39 10.39
CA THR A 265 1.57 25.36 10.30
C THR A 265 0.30 24.80 10.93
N TRP A 266 -0.22 25.48 11.93
CA TRP A 266 -1.44 25.14 12.63
C TRP A 266 -2.66 25.82 12.02
N PHE A 267 -3.74 25.06 11.91
CA PHE A 267 -5.04 25.52 11.40
C PHE A 267 -6.14 25.19 12.41
N ASP A 268 -7.25 25.89 12.30
CA ASP A 268 -8.41 25.67 13.16
C ASP A 268 -9.49 24.86 12.39
N LEU A 269 -9.91 23.72 12.96
CA LEU A 269 -10.99 22.91 12.41
C LEU A 269 -12.32 23.68 12.31
N ALA A 270 -12.56 24.62 13.22
CA ALA A 270 -13.80 25.42 13.23
C ALA A 270 -13.95 26.32 12.00
N THR A 271 -12.85 26.58 11.29
CA THR A 271 -12.86 27.40 10.06
C THR A 271 -13.17 26.60 8.81
N LEU A 272 -13.23 25.27 8.91
CA LEU A 272 -13.47 24.39 7.77
C LEU A 272 -14.97 24.26 7.50
N GLU A 273 -15.40 24.78 6.38
CA GLU A 273 -16.76 24.57 5.89
C GLU A 273 -16.81 23.33 5.00
N PRO A 274 -17.84 22.47 5.12
CA PRO A 274 -18.00 21.33 4.22
C PRO A 274 -18.27 21.84 2.79
N ALA A 275 -17.55 21.29 1.83
CA ALA A 275 -17.85 21.60 0.44
C ALA A 275 -19.20 20.99 0.02
N GLU A 276 -19.91 21.65 -0.90
CA GLU A 276 -21.23 21.21 -1.36
C GLU A 276 -21.27 19.77 -1.88
N GLY A 277 -22.42 19.11 -1.77
CA GLY A 277 -22.68 17.78 -2.36
C GLY A 277 -22.34 16.58 -1.48
N GLY A 278 -22.09 16.77 -0.18
CA GLY A 278 -21.83 15.68 0.77
C GLY A 278 -20.53 14.92 0.53
N PRO A 279 -20.38 13.70 1.12
CA PRO A 279 -19.18 12.89 1.00
C PRO A 279 -18.83 12.53 -0.45
N LEU A 280 -17.56 12.67 -0.81
CA LEU A 280 -17.08 12.30 -2.14
C LEU A 280 -17.23 10.80 -2.36
N GLN A 281 -17.99 10.41 -3.35
CA GLN A 281 -18.13 9.02 -3.75
C GLN A 281 -16.94 8.59 -4.62
N ALA A 282 -16.46 7.38 -4.39
CA ALA A 282 -15.42 6.81 -5.24
C ALA A 282 -15.90 6.76 -6.71
N PRO A 283 -15.11 7.24 -7.69
CA PRO A 283 -15.55 7.35 -9.08
C PRO A 283 -15.78 5.99 -9.75
N MET A 284 -15.09 4.96 -9.28
CA MET A 284 -15.17 3.62 -9.83
C MET A 284 -15.87 2.64 -8.89
N VAL A 285 -16.23 1.49 -9.41
CA VAL A 285 -16.66 0.30 -8.66
C VAL A 285 -15.85 -0.88 -9.16
N THR A 286 -15.32 -1.70 -8.26
CA THR A 286 -14.60 -2.92 -8.62
C THR A 286 -15.57 -4.08 -8.74
N LEU A 287 -15.64 -4.69 -9.94
CA LEU A 287 -16.31 -5.95 -10.17
C LEU A 287 -15.32 -7.09 -10.01
N CYS A 288 -15.70 -8.12 -9.23
CA CYS A 288 -14.95 -9.35 -9.07
C CYS A 288 -15.56 -10.46 -9.94
N ILE A 289 -14.74 -11.10 -10.74
CA ILE A 289 -15.11 -12.22 -11.61
C ILE A 289 -14.40 -13.46 -11.08
N MET A 290 -15.17 -14.51 -10.79
CA MET A 290 -14.66 -15.81 -10.30
C MET A 290 -14.06 -16.62 -11.47
N GLY A 291 -12.97 -16.08 -12.01
CA GLY A 291 -12.19 -16.65 -13.09
C GLY A 291 -10.89 -15.89 -13.25
N GLY A 292 -9.80 -16.59 -13.54
CA GLY A 292 -8.47 -16.00 -13.57
C GLY A 292 -7.53 -16.66 -14.57
N LYS A 293 -6.22 -16.62 -14.27
CA LYS A 293 -5.18 -17.23 -15.13
C LYS A 293 -5.39 -18.72 -15.34
N LYS A 294 -5.91 -19.44 -14.32
CA LYS A 294 -6.24 -20.89 -14.42
C LYS A 294 -7.33 -21.15 -15.44
N ASP A 295 -8.26 -20.22 -15.61
CA ASP A 295 -9.32 -20.28 -16.63
C ASP A 295 -8.87 -19.72 -17.96
N LYS A 296 -7.57 -19.35 -18.09
CA LYS A 296 -6.98 -18.71 -19.28
C LYS A 296 -7.65 -17.37 -19.63
N LEU A 297 -8.21 -16.68 -18.62
CA LEU A 297 -8.76 -15.34 -18.78
C LEU A 297 -7.61 -14.33 -18.84
N ARG A 298 -7.69 -13.42 -19.80
CA ARG A 298 -6.72 -12.34 -20.03
C ARG A 298 -7.41 -10.99 -19.93
N PRO A 299 -6.67 -9.91 -19.59
CA PRO A 299 -7.27 -8.56 -19.55
C PRO A 299 -8.00 -8.17 -20.85
N GLY A 300 -7.41 -8.54 -22.02
CA GLY A 300 -8.02 -8.26 -23.31
C GLY A 300 -9.33 -8.98 -23.58
N ASP A 301 -9.51 -10.21 -23.06
CA ASP A 301 -10.75 -10.96 -23.21
C ASP A 301 -11.90 -10.26 -22.45
N LEU A 302 -11.62 -9.77 -21.25
CA LEU A 302 -12.59 -9.03 -20.44
C LEU A 302 -12.87 -7.64 -21.02
N LEU A 303 -11.83 -6.91 -21.42
CA LEU A 303 -12.00 -5.61 -22.07
C LEU A 303 -12.85 -5.74 -23.34
N GLY A 304 -12.62 -6.78 -24.15
CA GLY A 304 -13.40 -7.06 -25.36
C GLY A 304 -14.88 -7.31 -25.05
N ALA A 305 -15.19 -8.12 -24.02
CA ALA A 305 -16.58 -8.35 -23.59
C ALA A 305 -17.24 -7.05 -23.08
N LEU A 306 -16.51 -6.26 -22.28
CA LEU A 306 -17.04 -5.00 -21.74
C LEU A 306 -17.30 -3.95 -22.83
N THR A 307 -16.42 -3.83 -23.81
CA THR A 307 -16.56 -2.82 -24.87
C THR A 307 -17.39 -3.30 -26.06
N GLY A 308 -17.37 -4.59 -26.35
CA GLY A 308 -18.15 -5.18 -27.46
C GLY A 308 -19.57 -5.56 -27.04
N ASP A 309 -19.69 -6.53 -26.11
CA ASP A 309 -21.00 -7.10 -25.75
C ASP A 309 -21.80 -6.22 -24.80
N VAL A 310 -21.13 -5.56 -23.84
CA VAL A 310 -21.78 -4.66 -22.87
C VAL A 310 -21.92 -3.25 -23.40
N GLY A 311 -21.10 -2.84 -24.37
CA GLY A 311 -21.17 -1.54 -25.03
C GLY A 311 -20.54 -0.39 -24.22
N LEU A 312 -19.60 -0.68 -23.29
CA LEU A 312 -18.88 0.36 -22.58
C LEU A 312 -17.80 1.01 -23.48
N THR A 313 -17.52 2.28 -23.21
CA THR A 313 -16.34 2.93 -23.79
C THR A 313 -15.08 2.53 -23.03
N LYS A 314 -13.90 2.65 -23.65
CA LYS A 314 -12.62 2.33 -22.99
C LYS A 314 -12.39 3.18 -21.73
N ASP A 315 -12.83 4.41 -21.72
CA ASP A 315 -12.67 5.34 -20.59
C ASP A 315 -13.54 4.97 -19.38
N GLN A 316 -14.60 4.19 -19.61
CA GLN A 316 -15.48 3.67 -18.56
C GLN A 316 -14.92 2.38 -17.91
N VAL A 317 -13.87 1.80 -18.50
CA VAL A 317 -13.19 0.61 -17.99
C VAL A 317 -11.80 1.00 -17.49
N GLY A 318 -11.59 0.92 -16.20
CA GLY A 318 -10.31 1.21 -15.58
C GLY A 318 -9.40 -0.03 -15.52
N LYS A 319 -8.61 -0.13 -14.47
CA LYS A 319 -7.62 -1.19 -14.28
C LYS A 319 -8.26 -2.57 -14.23
N ILE A 320 -7.68 -3.51 -14.98
CA ILE A 320 -8.02 -4.94 -14.96
C ILE A 320 -6.86 -5.70 -14.34
N SER A 321 -7.11 -6.39 -13.24
CA SER A 321 -6.13 -7.18 -12.49
C SER A 321 -6.52 -8.66 -12.50
N VAL A 322 -5.74 -9.51 -13.20
CA VAL A 322 -6.00 -10.94 -13.33
C VAL A 322 -5.10 -11.71 -12.37
N PHE A 323 -5.71 -12.35 -11.38
CA PHE A 323 -5.07 -13.25 -10.43
C PHE A 323 -5.20 -14.72 -10.88
N GLU A 324 -4.79 -15.64 -10.03
CA GLU A 324 -4.81 -17.08 -10.35
C GLU A 324 -6.24 -17.58 -10.61
N PHE A 325 -7.18 -17.25 -9.72
CA PHE A 325 -8.57 -17.73 -9.70
C PHE A 325 -9.62 -16.64 -9.83
N MET A 326 -9.22 -15.37 -9.77
CA MET A 326 -10.13 -14.23 -9.79
C MET A 326 -9.58 -13.12 -10.68
N THR A 327 -10.50 -12.34 -11.23
CA THR A 327 -10.18 -11.13 -11.98
C THR A 327 -10.99 -9.97 -11.42
N TYR A 328 -10.33 -8.84 -11.20
CA TYR A 328 -10.97 -7.61 -10.76
C TYR A 328 -10.87 -6.57 -11.88
N VAL A 329 -11.96 -5.88 -12.10
CA VAL A 329 -12.00 -4.76 -13.06
C VAL A 329 -12.66 -3.55 -12.43
N ALA A 330 -12.03 -2.40 -12.63
CA ALA A 330 -12.62 -1.11 -12.27
C ALA A 330 -13.59 -0.66 -13.36
N LEU A 331 -14.78 -0.26 -12.97
CA LEU A 331 -15.82 0.24 -13.87
C LEU A 331 -16.30 1.60 -13.38
N GLU A 332 -16.59 2.51 -14.28
CA GLU A 332 -17.24 3.77 -13.93
C GLU A 332 -18.50 3.49 -13.10
N ARG A 333 -18.66 4.17 -11.97
CA ARG A 333 -19.73 3.91 -11.00
C ARG A 333 -21.13 3.85 -11.64
N ARG A 334 -21.40 4.75 -12.58
CA ARG A 334 -22.70 4.81 -13.27
C ARG A 334 -22.99 3.58 -14.12
N MET A 335 -21.94 2.96 -14.66
CA MET A 335 -22.05 1.82 -15.58
C MET A 335 -21.96 0.47 -14.86
N ALA A 336 -21.53 0.43 -13.60
CA ALA A 336 -21.23 -0.81 -12.88
C ALA A 336 -22.43 -1.77 -12.80
N LYS A 337 -23.66 -1.28 -12.52
CA LYS A 337 -24.86 -2.12 -12.47
C LYS A 337 -25.21 -2.72 -13.83
N HIS A 338 -25.11 -1.91 -14.89
CA HIS A 338 -25.36 -2.36 -16.26
C HIS A 338 -24.34 -3.42 -16.65
N ALA A 339 -23.06 -3.18 -16.44
CA ALA A 339 -21.99 -4.12 -16.74
C ALA A 339 -22.15 -5.44 -15.97
N PHE A 340 -22.42 -5.37 -14.66
CA PHE A 340 -22.69 -6.54 -13.84
C PHE A 340 -23.84 -7.38 -14.37
N SER A 341 -24.98 -6.77 -14.68
CA SER A 341 -26.15 -7.47 -15.22
C SER A 341 -25.86 -8.13 -16.56
N SER A 342 -25.23 -7.40 -17.47
CA SER A 342 -24.89 -7.91 -18.80
C SER A 342 -23.89 -9.06 -18.78
N LEU A 343 -22.80 -8.92 -18.01
CA LEU A 343 -21.78 -9.96 -17.91
C LEU A 343 -22.27 -11.20 -17.14
N SER A 344 -23.13 -11.03 -16.10
CA SER A 344 -23.71 -12.16 -15.35
C SER A 344 -24.60 -13.05 -16.20
N ASN A 345 -25.23 -12.50 -17.24
CA ASN A 345 -26.09 -13.21 -18.18
C ASN A 345 -25.38 -13.53 -19.52
N GLY A 346 -24.14 -13.04 -19.69
CA GLY A 346 -23.36 -13.19 -20.90
C GLY A 346 -22.20 -14.17 -20.76
N ASN A 347 -21.30 -14.08 -21.73
CA ASN A 347 -20.10 -14.90 -21.76
C ASN A 347 -18.86 -14.01 -21.92
N ILE A 348 -17.76 -14.42 -21.31
CA ILE A 348 -16.43 -13.85 -21.59
C ILE A 348 -15.65 -14.92 -22.29
N LYS A 349 -15.27 -14.69 -23.57
CA LYS A 349 -14.56 -15.67 -24.39
C LYS A 349 -15.29 -17.02 -24.51
N GLY A 350 -16.63 -16.99 -24.66
CA GLY A 350 -17.47 -18.19 -24.80
C GLY A 350 -17.69 -18.96 -23.49
N ARG A 351 -17.36 -18.42 -22.32
CA ARG A 351 -17.57 -19.02 -20.99
C ARG A 351 -18.35 -18.07 -20.10
N SER A 352 -19.25 -18.63 -19.30
CA SER A 352 -19.89 -17.89 -18.21
C SER A 352 -19.02 -17.95 -16.94
N PHE A 353 -19.01 -16.86 -16.20
CA PHE A 353 -18.31 -16.74 -14.92
C PHE A 353 -19.27 -16.22 -13.85
N LYS A 354 -19.10 -16.71 -12.63
CA LYS A 354 -19.78 -16.11 -11.47
C LYS A 354 -19.12 -14.77 -11.13
N MET A 355 -19.95 -13.80 -10.75
CA MET A 355 -19.51 -12.46 -10.37
C MET A 355 -19.99 -12.12 -8.95
#